data_39928b7be514932b6d16adfbe7d044d5
#
_entry.id   39928b7be514932b6d16adfbe7d044d5
#
_cell.length_a   1.000
_cell.length_b   1.000
_cell.length_c   1.000
_cell.angle_alpha   90.00
_cell.angle_beta   90.00
_cell.angle_gamma   90.00
#
_symmetry.space_group_name_H-M   'P 1'
#
loop_
_entity.id
_entity.type
_entity.pdbx_description
1 polymer ?
#
loop_
_entity_poly.entity_id
_entity_poly.type
_entity_poly.pdbx_seq_one_letter_code
_entity_poly.pdbx_strand_id
1 'polypeptide(L)'
;MQLTGVYFDKEAVLTGVVGEQLPPEWIIQYAGSVLGVIGKDKIYDIQSRYMEQHPHHIPLLFMADVIHGCRTIFPIPLGQACSFHPELVSEAASIAALEASSEGLRATFFSYD
;
A
#
# COMPACT_ATOMS: atom_id res chain seq x y z
N MET A 1 -9.47 4.18 16.20
CA MET A 1 -8.20 4.86 15.88
C MET A 1 -7.48 4.01 14.85
N GLN A 2 -7.23 4.54 13.67
CA GLN A 2 -6.50 3.82 12.64
C GLN A 2 -5.01 4.06 12.83
N LEU A 3 -4.27 3.01 13.10
CA LEU A 3 -2.82 3.04 13.02
C LEU A 3 -2.44 2.66 11.59
N THR A 4 -1.89 3.60 10.86
CA THR A 4 -1.30 3.37 9.55
C THR A 4 0.12 2.85 9.72
N GLY A 5 0.48 1.80 9.00
CA GLY A 5 1.86 1.34 8.94
C GLY A 5 2.20 0.27 9.96
N VAL A 6 1.65 -0.88 9.79
CA VAL A 6 2.00 -2.03 10.57
C VAL A 6 2.73 -3.08 9.78
N TYR A 7 3.56 -3.72 10.49
CA TYR A 7 4.63 -4.50 10.11
C TYR A 7 4.51 -5.92 10.49
N PHE A 8 4.54 -6.82 9.55
CA PHE A 8 4.60 -8.25 9.73
C PHE A 8 5.83 -8.90 9.06
N ASP A 9 6.66 -8.08 8.46
CA ASP A 9 7.86 -8.58 7.80
C ASP A 9 9.11 -7.82 8.27
N LYS A 10 10.21 -8.55 8.47
CA LYS A 10 11.48 -7.99 8.96
C LYS A 10 12.15 -7.02 7.98
N GLU A 11 11.70 -7.01 6.73
CA GLU A 11 12.29 -6.17 5.67
C GLU A 11 11.61 -4.82 5.49
N ALA A 12 10.49 -4.60 6.13
CA ALA A 12 9.74 -3.41 5.95
C ALA A 12 10.14 -2.35 6.97
N VAL A 13 10.38 -1.15 6.52
CA VAL A 13 10.78 0.00 7.31
C VAL A 13 9.53 0.66 7.90
N LEU A 14 9.47 0.71 9.22
CA LEU A 14 8.47 1.52 9.91
C LEU A 14 8.75 2.99 9.64
N THR A 15 7.86 3.64 8.93
CA THR A 15 7.89 5.08 8.76
C THR A 15 6.99 5.75 9.79
N GLY A 16 7.57 6.37 10.80
CA GLY A 16 6.87 7.17 11.80
C GLY A 16 7.30 6.89 13.24
N VAL A 17 7.14 7.87 14.07
CA VAL A 17 7.59 7.94 15.49
C VAL A 17 6.93 6.88 16.39
N VAL A 18 5.86 6.24 15.94
CA VAL A 18 5.05 5.32 16.76
C VAL A 18 5.48 3.85 16.59
N GLY A 19 6.22 3.53 15.52
CA GLY A 19 6.52 2.15 15.18
C GLY A 19 7.51 1.44 16.10
N GLU A 20 8.39 2.17 16.76
CA GLU A 20 9.42 1.60 17.62
C GLU A 20 8.98 1.33 19.05
N GLN A 21 7.80 1.82 19.46
CA GLN A 21 7.37 1.84 20.86
C GLN A 21 6.17 0.96 21.19
N LEU A 22 5.51 0.36 20.20
CA LEU A 22 4.32 -0.45 20.47
C LEU A 22 4.64 -1.95 20.49
N PRO A 23 4.15 -2.70 21.48
CA PRO A 23 4.24 -4.16 21.48
C PRO A 23 3.57 -4.74 20.24
N PRO A 24 4.13 -5.83 19.63
CA PRO A 24 3.57 -6.45 18.43
C PRO A 24 2.09 -6.85 18.57
N GLU A 25 1.66 -7.23 19.76
CA GLU A 25 0.28 -7.62 20.08
C GLU A 25 -0.69 -6.44 19.94
N TRP A 26 -0.28 -5.24 20.31
CA TRP A 26 -1.08 -4.02 20.16
C TRP A 26 -1.23 -3.62 18.69
N ILE A 27 -0.19 -3.87 17.94
CA ILE A 27 -0.19 -3.61 16.51
C ILE A 27 -1.27 -4.46 15.83
N ILE A 28 -1.34 -5.75 16.14
CA ILE A 28 -2.33 -6.67 15.61
C ILE A 28 -3.75 -6.24 16.00
N GLN A 29 -3.95 -5.81 17.24
CA GLN A 29 -5.28 -5.42 17.72
C GLN A 29 -5.83 -4.13 17.15
N TYR A 30 -4.97 -3.18 16.76
CA TYR A 30 -5.38 -1.82 16.43
C TYR A 30 -5.03 -1.38 15.01
N ALA A 31 -4.33 -2.20 14.26
CA ALA A 31 -4.03 -1.92 12.88
C ALA A 31 -5.29 -2.06 12.01
N GLY A 32 -5.52 -1.08 11.15
CA GLY A 32 -6.58 -1.14 10.13
C GLY A 32 -6.02 -1.19 8.71
N SER A 33 -4.75 -0.82 8.55
CA SER A 33 -4.12 -0.73 7.24
C SER A 33 -2.61 -0.97 7.30
N VAL A 34 -2.05 -1.37 6.16
CA VAL A 34 -0.62 -1.61 5.97
C VAL A 34 -0.15 -0.83 4.75
N LEU A 35 0.94 -0.08 4.91
CA LEU A 35 1.54 0.71 3.85
C LEU A 35 2.84 0.08 3.37
N GLY A 36 3.02 0.01 2.04
CA GLY A 36 4.30 -0.32 1.42
C GLY A 36 4.60 -1.82 1.27
N VAL A 37 3.69 -2.70 1.64
CA VAL A 37 3.82 -4.13 1.35
C VAL A 37 3.25 -4.44 -0.03
N ILE A 38 4.07 -4.98 -0.90
CA ILE A 38 3.74 -5.35 -2.27
C ILE A 38 4.01 -6.84 -2.48
N GLY A 39 3.15 -7.50 -3.23
CA GLY A 39 3.25 -8.92 -3.57
C GLY A 39 2.10 -9.73 -3.02
N LYS A 40 1.33 -10.34 -3.95
CA LYS A 40 0.09 -11.07 -3.63
C LYS A 40 0.28 -12.15 -2.57
N ASP A 41 1.38 -12.90 -2.65
CA ASP A 41 1.63 -14.02 -1.75
C ASP A 41 1.95 -13.53 -0.31
N LYS A 42 2.75 -12.47 -0.20
CA LYS A 42 3.04 -11.80 1.07
C LYS A 42 1.78 -11.21 1.69
N ILE A 43 0.99 -10.49 0.89
CA ILE A 43 -0.26 -9.88 1.33
C ILE A 43 -1.25 -10.95 1.79
N TYR A 44 -1.37 -12.05 1.07
CA TYR A 44 -2.24 -13.16 1.44
C TYR A 44 -1.82 -13.80 2.77
N ASP A 45 -0.53 -14.05 2.96
CA ASP A 45 0.01 -14.63 4.20
C ASP A 45 -0.21 -13.70 5.40
N ILE A 46 0.09 -12.42 5.25
CA ILE A 46 -0.15 -11.40 6.28
C ILE A 46 -1.64 -11.32 6.62
N GLN A 47 -2.50 -11.24 5.61
CA GLN A 47 -3.94 -11.14 5.80
C GLN A 47 -4.51 -12.35 6.52
N SER A 48 -4.09 -13.55 6.14
CA SER A 48 -4.56 -14.80 6.76
C SER A 48 -4.18 -14.85 8.23
N ARG A 49 -2.91 -14.60 8.56
CA ARG A 49 -2.44 -14.57 9.95
C ARG A 49 -3.11 -13.46 10.78
N TYR A 50 -3.31 -12.28 10.18
CA TYR A 50 -4.00 -11.20 10.86
C TYR A 50 -5.46 -11.54 11.15
N MET A 51 -6.18 -12.09 10.18
CA MET A 51 -7.58 -12.49 10.34
C MET A 51 -7.78 -13.54 11.42
N GLU A 52 -6.82 -14.47 11.57
CA GLU A 52 -6.86 -15.48 12.65
C GLU A 52 -6.68 -14.87 14.04
N GLN A 53 -5.87 -13.84 14.16
CA GLN A 53 -5.49 -13.23 15.44
C GLN A 53 -6.38 -12.06 15.84
N HIS A 54 -6.98 -11.37 14.86
CA HIS A 54 -7.78 -10.19 15.14
C HIS A 54 -9.15 -10.54 15.72
N PRO A 55 -9.55 -9.98 16.88
CA PRO A 55 -10.75 -10.37 17.60
C PRO A 55 -12.06 -10.18 16.82
N HIS A 56 -12.08 -9.27 15.85
CA HIS A 56 -13.26 -8.97 15.04
C HIS A 56 -13.17 -9.52 13.61
N HIS A 57 -12.07 -10.19 13.25
CA HIS A 57 -11.83 -10.73 11.90
C HIS A 57 -12.05 -9.71 10.78
N ILE A 58 -11.70 -8.43 11.03
CA ILE A 58 -11.77 -7.37 10.05
C ILE A 58 -10.49 -7.38 9.22
N PRO A 59 -10.56 -7.46 7.88
CA PRO A 59 -9.37 -7.51 7.06
C PRO A 59 -8.61 -6.17 7.05
N LEU A 60 -7.28 -6.27 6.91
CA LEU A 60 -6.40 -5.12 6.72
C LEU A 60 -6.60 -4.50 5.33
N LEU A 61 -6.47 -3.17 5.26
CA LEU A 61 -6.37 -2.45 4.00
C LEU A 61 -4.91 -2.30 3.60
N PHE A 62 -4.51 -2.92 2.50
CA PHE A 62 -3.16 -2.80 1.96
C PHE A 62 -3.07 -1.63 0.99
N MET A 63 -2.09 -0.77 1.23
CA MET A 63 -1.88 0.48 0.50
C MET A 63 -0.42 0.61 0.08
N ALA A 64 -0.19 1.29 -1.02
CA ALA A 64 1.15 1.73 -1.43
C ALA A 64 1.07 3.04 -2.19
N ASP A 65 2.21 3.70 -2.29
CA ASP A 65 2.38 4.87 -3.13
C ASP A 65 2.63 4.40 -4.58
N VAL A 66 1.67 4.65 -5.46
CA VAL A 66 1.71 4.24 -6.87
C VAL A 66 1.48 5.46 -7.78
N ILE A 67 1.95 6.63 -7.35
CA ILE A 67 1.71 7.92 -8.02
C ILE A 67 2.16 7.93 -9.48
N HIS A 68 3.28 7.26 -9.78
CA HIS A 68 3.81 7.19 -11.14
C HIS A 68 4.22 5.76 -11.57
N GLY A 69 3.51 4.77 -11.07
CA GLY A 69 3.69 3.38 -11.46
C GLY A 69 3.91 2.43 -10.28
N CYS A 70 3.77 1.13 -10.54
CA CYS A 70 3.97 0.07 -9.55
C CYS A 70 5.19 -0.79 -9.93
N ARG A 71 5.06 -1.67 -10.91
CA ARG A 71 6.18 -2.41 -11.52
C ARG A 71 6.77 -1.64 -12.69
N THR A 72 5.92 -1.14 -13.55
CA THR A 72 6.31 -0.22 -14.62
C THR A 72 6.35 1.18 -14.06
N ILE A 73 7.52 1.82 -14.14
CA ILE A 73 7.72 3.18 -13.65
C ILE A 73 7.55 4.15 -14.80
N PHE A 74 6.58 5.04 -14.65
CA PHE A 74 6.30 6.14 -15.56
C PHE A 74 6.99 7.43 -15.10
N PRO A 75 7.08 8.46 -15.95
CA PRO A 75 7.52 9.79 -15.51
C PRO A 75 6.68 10.30 -14.34
N ILE A 76 7.27 11.11 -13.49
CA ILE A 76 6.53 11.80 -12.41
C ILE A 76 5.39 12.65 -12.99
N PRO A 77 4.34 12.98 -12.22
CA PRO A 77 3.16 13.70 -12.72
C PRO A 77 3.48 14.95 -13.52
N LEU A 78 4.45 15.76 -13.07
CA LEU A 78 4.90 16.93 -13.82
C LEU A 78 5.48 16.55 -15.20
N GLY A 79 6.26 15.48 -15.28
CA GLY A 79 6.79 14.98 -16.55
C GLY A 79 5.70 14.46 -17.47
N GLN A 80 4.69 13.81 -16.93
CA GLN A 80 3.52 13.36 -17.69
C GLN A 80 2.71 14.56 -18.22
N ALA A 81 2.50 15.58 -17.39
CA ALA A 81 1.81 16.81 -17.78
C ALA A 81 2.54 17.55 -18.93
N CYS A 82 3.87 17.54 -18.94
CA CYS A 82 4.68 18.13 -20.01
C CYS A 82 4.52 17.43 -21.37
N SER A 83 3.92 16.25 -21.42
CA SER A 83 3.62 15.58 -22.69
C SER A 83 2.46 16.25 -23.46
N PHE A 84 1.62 17.02 -22.77
CA PHE A 84 0.36 17.58 -23.30
C PHE A 84 -0.55 16.53 -23.96
N HIS A 85 -0.47 15.27 -23.47
CA HIS A 85 -1.16 14.13 -24.07
C HIS A 85 -1.93 13.36 -23.00
N PRO A 86 -3.15 13.78 -22.65
CA PRO A 86 -3.91 13.21 -21.54
C PRO A 86 -4.24 11.72 -21.71
N GLU A 87 -4.34 11.23 -22.95
CA GLU A 87 -4.58 9.82 -23.24
C GLU A 87 -3.42 8.94 -22.76
N LEU A 88 -2.17 9.38 -22.93
CA LEU A 88 -0.99 8.64 -22.42
C LEU A 88 -0.96 8.60 -20.90
N VAL A 89 -1.37 9.69 -20.25
CA VAL A 89 -1.47 9.74 -18.78
C VAL A 89 -2.53 8.78 -18.28
N SER A 90 -3.68 8.73 -18.94
CA SER A 90 -4.76 7.80 -18.62
C SER A 90 -4.35 6.32 -18.80
N GLU A 91 -3.61 6.02 -19.88
CA GLU A 91 -3.09 4.69 -20.14
C GLU A 91 -2.06 4.28 -19.07
N ALA A 92 -1.12 5.16 -18.72
CA ALA A 92 -0.13 4.93 -17.68
C ALA A 92 -0.79 4.66 -16.32
N ALA A 93 -1.80 5.45 -15.96
CA ALA A 93 -2.58 5.25 -14.73
C ALA A 93 -3.33 3.91 -14.75
N SER A 94 -3.88 3.51 -15.88
CA SER A 94 -4.58 2.22 -16.03
C SER A 94 -3.64 1.04 -15.85
N ILE A 95 -2.44 1.11 -16.43
CA ILE A 95 -1.40 0.08 -16.26
C ILE A 95 -0.96 0.01 -14.79
N ALA A 96 -0.68 1.15 -14.18
CA ALA A 96 -0.28 1.21 -12.77
C ALA A 96 -1.34 0.62 -11.84
N ALA A 97 -2.62 0.92 -12.07
CA ALA A 97 -3.73 0.38 -11.31
C ALA A 97 -3.89 -1.13 -11.48
N LEU A 98 -3.73 -1.63 -12.71
CA LEU A 98 -3.78 -3.07 -13.00
C LEU A 98 -2.65 -3.82 -12.31
N GLU A 99 -1.44 -3.32 -12.39
CA GLU A 99 -0.27 -3.89 -11.72
C GLU A 99 -0.46 -3.88 -10.19
N ALA A 100 -0.82 -2.74 -9.61
CA ALA A 100 -1.03 -2.60 -8.17
C ALA A 100 -2.11 -3.54 -7.65
N SER A 101 -3.25 -3.64 -8.35
CA SER A 101 -4.34 -4.55 -7.96
C SER A 101 -3.94 -6.02 -8.07
N SER A 102 -3.12 -6.39 -9.05
CA SER A 102 -2.59 -7.74 -9.21
C SER A 102 -1.61 -8.14 -8.09
N GLU A 103 -0.94 -7.15 -7.49
CA GLU A 103 -0.07 -7.32 -6.33
C GLU A 103 -0.83 -7.37 -5.00
N GLY A 104 -2.14 -7.20 -5.01
CA GLY A 104 -3.00 -7.27 -3.82
C GLY A 104 -3.28 -5.92 -3.16
N LEU A 105 -2.82 -4.82 -3.72
CA LEU A 105 -3.11 -3.48 -3.22
C LEU A 105 -4.57 -3.08 -3.45
N ARG A 106 -5.14 -2.33 -2.52
CA ARG A 106 -6.54 -1.88 -2.55
C ARG A 106 -6.69 -0.37 -2.48
N ALA A 107 -5.65 0.34 -2.11
CA ALA A 107 -5.63 1.79 -2.08
C ALA A 107 -4.25 2.32 -2.48
N THR A 108 -4.25 3.48 -3.09
CA THR A 108 -3.05 4.25 -3.40
C THR A 108 -3.28 5.71 -3.09
N PHE A 109 -2.21 6.46 -2.99
CA PHE A 109 -2.26 7.90 -2.79
C PHE A 109 -2.10 8.60 -4.14
N PHE A 110 -2.89 9.63 -4.35
CA PHE A 110 -2.74 10.54 -5.49
C PHE A 110 -2.40 11.92 -4.95
N SER A 111 -1.40 12.57 -5.53
CA SER A 111 -1.26 14.01 -5.38
C SER A 111 -2.12 14.68 -6.46
N TYR A 112 -3.04 15.52 -6.03
CA TYR A 112 -3.70 16.50 -6.89
C TYR A 112 -2.87 17.78 -6.79
N ASP A 113 -2.09 18.05 -7.79
CA ASP A 113 -1.50 19.37 -8.03
C ASP A 113 -2.20 20.03 -9.22
#